data_e9b082b36ca26fba42b85d57148b1852
#
_entry.id   e9b082b36ca26fba42b85d57148b1852
#
_cell.length_a   1.000
_cell.length_b   1.000
_cell.length_c   1.000
_cell.angle_alpha   90.00
_cell.angle_beta   90.00
_cell.angle_gamma   90.00
#
_symmetry.space_group_name_H-M   'P 1'
#
loop_
_entity.id
_entity.type
_entity.pdbx_description
1 polymer ?
#
loop_
_entity_poly.entity_id
_entity_poly.type
_entity_poly.pdbx_seq_one_letter_code
_entity_poly.pdbx_strand_id
1 'polypeptide(L)'
;MLFELPRLESGSIRTADVLGRMTLVVFAATYDTPSQAAVPIASALVRRHLPRMNGLLVVLEPESNRPIAQAFVAALDVPFPVAMADAETLEGRGAFAGIRHVPSFVLLDREGREVWRRYGLATTEVLDEAVR
;
A
#
# COMPACT_ATOMS: atom_id res chain seq x y z
N MET A 1 14.00 -5.91 1.60
CA MET A 1 13.30 -5.69 0.32
C MET A 1 13.62 -4.30 -0.21
N LEU A 2 14.02 -4.22 -1.47
CA LEU A 2 14.32 -2.93 -2.11
C LEU A 2 13.25 -2.63 -3.14
N PHE A 3 12.64 -1.46 -3.04
CA PHE A 3 11.67 -1.01 -4.01
C PHE A 3 11.84 0.49 -4.28
N GLU A 4 11.40 0.90 -5.45
CA GLU A 4 11.24 2.31 -5.81
C GLU A 4 10.05 2.40 -6.76
N LEU A 5 9.05 3.19 -6.40
CA LEU A 5 7.83 3.34 -7.19
C LEU A 5 7.52 4.82 -7.38
N PRO A 6 6.91 5.22 -8.51
CA PRO A 6 6.52 6.62 -8.71
C PRO A 6 5.41 7.02 -7.74
N ARG A 7 5.59 8.14 -7.07
CA ARG A 7 4.54 8.68 -6.20
C ARG A 7 3.42 9.27 -7.03
N LEU A 8 2.22 9.23 -6.46
CA LEU A 8 1.04 9.76 -7.12
C LEU A 8 1.18 11.27 -7.41
N GLU A 9 1.72 12.02 -6.44
CA GLU A 9 1.85 13.46 -6.59
C GLU A 9 3.08 13.82 -7.45
N SER A 10 4.27 13.52 -6.96
CA SER A 10 5.51 13.76 -7.70
C SER A 10 6.65 12.99 -7.05
N GLY A 11 7.69 12.72 -7.84
CA GLY A 11 8.86 12.00 -7.34
C GLY A 11 8.62 10.52 -7.19
N SER A 12 9.38 9.89 -6.31
CA SER A 12 9.29 8.46 -6.05
C SER A 12 9.30 8.18 -4.56
N ILE A 13 8.82 6.99 -4.18
CA ILE A 13 8.95 6.48 -2.82
C ILE A 13 9.82 5.23 -2.88
N ARG A 14 10.79 5.14 -1.99
CA ARG A 14 11.78 4.06 -1.96
C ARG A 14 11.80 3.40 -0.59
N THR A 15 12.39 2.21 -0.52
CA THR A 15 12.58 1.52 0.75
C THR A 15 13.20 2.45 1.81
N ALA A 16 14.18 3.26 1.43
CA ALA A 16 14.84 4.18 2.36
C ALA A 16 13.86 5.13 3.06
N ASP A 17 12.74 5.46 2.42
CA ASP A 17 11.77 6.40 2.97
C ASP A 17 10.91 5.79 4.08
N VAL A 18 10.90 4.47 4.22
CA VAL A 18 10.06 3.77 5.20
C VAL A 18 10.85 3.00 6.24
N LEU A 19 12.19 3.04 6.18
CA LEU A 19 13.02 2.37 7.18
C LEU A 19 12.85 2.98 8.57
N GLY A 20 13.04 2.16 9.59
CA GLY A 20 12.97 2.58 10.99
C GLY A 20 11.60 2.41 11.63
N ARG A 21 10.57 2.12 10.85
CA ARG A 21 9.21 1.88 11.33
C ARG A 21 8.60 0.73 10.56
N MET A 22 7.67 0.03 11.18
CA MET A 22 6.84 -0.93 10.46
C MET A 22 6.03 -0.18 9.41
N THR A 23 5.82 -0.80 8.25
CA THR A 23 5.08 -0.20 7.15
C THR A 23 4.02 -1.17 6.65
N LEU A 24 2.77 -0.73 6.66
CA LEU A 24 1.68 -1.48 6.05
C LEU A 24 1.53 -0.99 4.61
N VAL A 25 1.76 -1.90 3.67
CA VAL A 25 1.57 -1.63 2.24
C VAL A 25 0.26 -2.23 1.81
N VAL A 26 -0.62 -1.40 1.26
CA VAL A 26 -1.91 -1.83 0.74
C VAL A 26 -1.89 -1.71 -0.79
N PHE A 27 -2.29 -2.78 -1.48
CA PHE A 27 -2.41 -2.79 -2.94
C PHE A 27 -3.90 -2.74 -3.28
N ALA A 28 -4.29 -1.77 -4.07
CA ALA A 28 -5.70 -1.52 -4.34
C ALA A 28 -5.90 -1.07 -5.79
N ALA A 29 -7.13 -1.24 -6.28
CA ALA A 29 -7.54 -0.71 -7.58
C ALA A 29 -8.75 0.19 -7.38
N THR A 30 -8.80 1.27 -8.13
CA THR A 30 -9.84 2.29 -7.99
C THR A 30 -11.22 1.79 -8.34
N TYR A 31 -11.29 0.81 -9.25
CA TYR A 31 -12.56 0.25 -9.74
C TYR A 31 -13.07 -0.93 -8.90
N ASP A 32 -12.31 -1.37 -7.91
CA ASP A 32 -12.59 -2.61 -7.17
C ASP A 32 -13.26 -2.31 -5.84
N THR A 33 -14.46 -2.84 -5.63
CA THR A 33 -15.23 -2.55 -4.41
C THR A 33 -14.52 -2.99 -3.13
N PRO A 34 -13.96 -4.22 -3.03
CA PRO A 34 -13.19 -4.57 -1.84
C PRO A 34 -11.99 -3.66 -1.58
N SER A 35 -11.34 -3.16 -2.64
CA SER A 35 -10.25 -2.18 -2.49
C SER A 35 -10.74 -0.89 -1.84
N GLN A 36 -11.93 -0.45 -2.22
CA GLN A 36 -12.54 0.75 -1.65
C GLN A 36 -12.82 0.61 -0.15
N ALA A 37 -13.03 -0.60 0.32
CA ALA A 37 -13.17 -0.89 1.74
C ALA A 37 -11.82 -1.06 2.44
N ALA A 38 -10.86 -1.68 1.77
CA ALA A 38 -9.55 -1.98 2.34
C ALA A 38 -8.76 -0.71 2.68
N VAL A 39 -8.83 0.31 1.84
CA VAL A 39 -8.07 1.54 2.02
C VAL A 39 -8.46 2.29 3.29
N PRO A 40 -9.75 2.52 3.58
CA PRO A 40 -10.14 3.13 4.86
C PRO A 40 -9.75 2.29 6.08
N ILE A 41 -9.83 0.97 5.98
CA ILE A 41 -9.43 0.08 7.08
C ILE A 41 -7.94 0.25 7.37
N ALA A 42 -7.11 0.22 6.34
CA ALA A 42 -5.67 0.41 6.49
C ALA A 42 -5.35 1.82 7.02
N SER A 43 -6.05 2.84 6.52
CA SER A 43 -5.85 4.22 6.96
C SER A 43 -6.15 4.38 8.46
N ALA A 44 -7.24 3.80 8.92
CA ALA A 44 -7.61 3.85 10.33
C ALA A 44 -6.57 3.16 11.22
N LEU A 45 -6.06 2.00 10.77
CA LEU A 45 -5.04 1.27 11.50
C LEU A 45 -3.74 2.07 11.62
N VAL A 46 -3.28 2.64 10.51
CA VAL A 46 -2.04 3.44 10.52
C VAL A 46 -2.21 4.67 11.42
N ARG A 47 -3.34 5.36 11.36
CA ARG A 47 -3.62 6.51 12.23
C ARG A 47 -3.58 6.13 13.70
N ARG A 48 -4.12 4.95 14.06
CA ARG A 48 -4.12 4.46 15.44
C ARG A 48 -2.72 4.24 15.97
N HIS A 49 -1.80 3.82 15.12
CA HIS A 49 -0.43 3.46 15.52
C HIS A 49 0.61 4.54 15.27
N LEU A 50 0.20 5.73 14.76
CA LEU A 50 1.14 6.83 14.59
C LEU A 50 1.77 7.24 15.92
N PRO A 51 3.06 7.60 15.93
CA PRO A 51 4.01 7.66 14.82
C PRO A 51 4.82 6.38 14.62
N ARG A 52 4.42 5.26 15.22
CA ARG A 52 5.21 4.01 15.21
C ARG A 52 5.07 3.21 13.93
N MET A 53 4.16 3.59 13.05
CA MET A 53 3.84 2.85 11.85
C MET A 53 3.70 3.77 10.65
N ASN A 54 4.24 3.35 9.53
CA ASN A 54 4.01 4.00 8.23
C ASN A 54 2.93 3.26 7.46
N GLY A 55 2.34 3.93 6.49
CA GLY A 55 1.48 3.32 5.50
C GLY A 55 1.96 3.65 4.10
N LEU A 56 1.60 2.83 3.15
CA LEU A 56 1.85 3.05 1.73
C LEU A 56 0.72 2.41 0.96
N LEU A 57 0.07 3.18 0.11
CA LEU A 57 -0.90 2.66 -0.85
C LEU A 57 -0.22 2.53 -2.20
N VAL A 58 -0.29 1.35 -2.80
CA VAL A 58 0.15 1.13 -4.17
C VAL A 58 -1.10 0.90 -5.01
N VAL A 59 -1.36 1.82 -5.94
CA VAL A 59 -2.47 1.69 -6.89
C VAL A 59 -2.02 0.75 -8.00
N LEU A 60 -2.63 -0.43 -8.06
CA LEU A 60 -2.23 -1.49 -8.98
C LEU A 60 -2.89 -1.29 -10.34
N GLU A 61 -2.59 -0.15 -10.95
CA GLU A 61 -3.14 0.27 -12.24
C GLU A 61 -2.05 0.96 -13.04
N PRO A 62 -2.19 0.98 -14.37
CA PRO A 62 -1.18 1.62 -15.21
C PRO A 62 -1.14 3.13 -15.02
N GLU A 63 -0.02 3.72 -15.39
CA GLU A 63 0.23 5.16 -15.23
C GLU A 63 -0.85 6.02 -15.89
N SER A 64 -1.46 5.53 -16.97
CA SER A 64 -2.55 6.26 -17.64
C SER A 64 -3.77 6.49 -16.74
N ASN A 65 -3.90 5.73 -15.65
CA ASN A 65 -5.00 5.89 -14.69
C ASN A 65 -4.67 6.85 -13.56
N ARG A 66 -3.56 7.58 -13.63
CA ARG A 66 -3.16 8.50 -12.56
C ARG A 66 -4.24 9.50 -12.17
N PRO A 67 -4.96 10.15 -13.11
CA PRO A 67 -6.03 11.11 -12.73
C PRO A 67 -7.14 10.44 -11.92
N ILE A 68 -7.50 9.21 -12.27
CA ILE A 68 -8.53 8.46 -11.54
C ILE A 68 -8.03 8.11 -10.14
N ALA A 69 -6.75 7.71 -10.05
CA ALA A 69 -6.12 7.41 -8.76
C ALA A 69 -6.07 8.65 -7.86
N GLN A 70 -5.78 9.81 -8.42
CA GLN A 70 -5.76 11.07 -7.66
C GLN A 70 -7.14 11.38 -7.07
N ALA A 71 -8.21 11.20 -7.85
CA ALA A 71 -9.58 11.41 -7.38
C ALA A 71 -9.95 10.41 -6.28
N PHE A 72 -9.57 9.15 -6.45
CA PHE A 72 -9.81 8.08 -5.49
C PHE A 72 -9.16 8.39 -4.13
N VAL A 73 -7.90 8.77 -4.16
CA VAL A 73 -7.13 9.08 -2.95
C VAL A 73 -7.69 10.30 -2.23
N ALA A 74 -8.08 11.33 -2.99
CA ALA A 74 -8.68 12.51 -2.42
C ALA A 74 -10.03 12.20 -1.76
N ALA A 75 -10.86 11.38 -2.40
CA ALA A 75 -12.16 11.00 -1.87
C ALA A 75 -12.05 10.18 -0.58
N LEU A 76 -11.03 9.36 -0.45
CA LEU A 76 -10.83 8.50 0.74
C LEU A 76 -9.96 9.13 1.81
N ASP A 77 -9.40 10.32 1.57
CA ASP A 77 -8.56 11.05 2.52
C ASP A 77 -7.43 10.16 3.08
N VAL A 78 -6.64 9.59 2.18
CA VAL A 78 -5.55 8.67 2.55
C VAL A 78 -4.43 9.42 3.27
N PRO A 79 -4.06 9.01 4.50
CA PRO A 79 -3.15 9.79 5.35
C PRO A 79 -1.67 9.48 5.14
N PHE A 80 -1.32 8.65 4.17
CA PHE A 80 0.07 8.21 3.94
C PHE A 80 0.40 8.29 2.45
N PRO A 81 1.69 8.11 2.09
CA PRO A 81 2.10 8.18 0.69
C PRO A 81 1.37 7.19 -0.20
N VAL A 82 1.16 7.59 -1.44
CA VAL A 82 0.53 6.78 -2.47
C VAL A 82 1.46 6.69 -3.66
N ALA A 83 1.62 5.48 -4.18
CA ALA A 83 2.44 5.21 -5.37
C ALA A 83 1.58 4.57 -6.45
N MET A 84 2.00 4.79 -7.71
CA MET A 84 1.47 4.02 -8.84
C MET A 84 2.35 2.79 -9.04
N ALA A 85 1.77 1.70 -9.47
CA ALA A 85 2.54 0.51 -9.83
C ALA A 85 3.34 0.79 -11.10
N ASP A 86 4.59 0.30 -11.12
CA ASP A 86 5.36 0.27 -12.35
C ASP A 86 5.02 -1.01 -13.15
N ALA A 87 5.66 -1.18 -14.30
CA ALA A 87 5.37 -2.32 -15.18
C ALA A 87 5.62 -3.66 -14.49
N GLU A 88 6.72 -3.77 -13.75
CA GLU A 88 7.03 -5.03 -13.05
C GLU A 88 5.99 -5.35 -11.98
N THR A 89 5.59 -4.35 -11.21
CA THR A 89 4.60 -4.52 -10.15
C THR A 89 3.25 -4.94 -10.74
N LEU A 90 2.84 -4.33 -11.85
CA LEU A 90 1.61 -4.71 -12.55
C LEU A 90 1.63 -6.16 -13.02
N GLU A 91 2.81 -6.67 -13.37
CA GLU A 91 2.96 -8.04 -13.83
C GLU A 91 3.15 -9.05 -12.70
N GLY A 92 3.12 -8.60 -11.46
CA GLY A 92 3.33 -9.45 -10.30
C GLY A 92 4.79 -9.86 -10.11
N ARG A 93 5.72 -9.04 -10.60
CA ARG A 93 7.16 -9.24 -10.49
C ARG A 93 7.79 -8.12 -9.68
N GLY A 94 9.10 -8.16 -9.51
CA GLY A 94 9.86 -7.13 -8.81
C GLY A 94 9.81 -7.31 -7.30
N ALA A 95 9.92 -6.21 -6.56
CA ALA A 95 10.02 -6.22 -5.11
C ALA A 95 8.80 -6.85 -4.43
N PHE A 96 7.61 -6.63 -5.00
CA PHE A 96 6.36 -7.18 -4.48
C PHE A 96 5.87 -8.33 -5.34
N ALA A 97 6.78 -9.23 -5.71
CA ALA A 97 6.44 -10.37 -6.56
C ALA A 97 5.31 -11.20 -5.97
N GLY A 98 4.42 -11.66 -6.82
CA GLY A 98 3.26 -12.47 -6.43
C GLY A 98 2.00 -11.67 -6.12
N ILE A 99 2.06 -10.36 -6.01
CA ILE A 99 0.88 -9.51 -5.81
C ILE A 99 0.19 -9.34 -7.17
N ARG A 100 -0.88 -10.10 -7.39
CA ARG A 100 -1.66 -10.08 -8.62
C ARG A 100 -3.13 -9.79 -8.39
N HIS A 101 -3.54 -9.73 -7.14
CA HIS A 101 -4.93 -9.50 -6.75
C HIS A 101 -5.04 -8.25 -5.89
N VAL A 102 -6.19 -7.62 -5.92
CA VAL A 102 -6.52 -6.47 -5.08
C VAL A 102 -7.81 -6.77 -4.32
N PRO A 103 -7.94 -6.31 -3.09
CA PRO A 103 -6.85 -5.73 -2.30
C PRO A 103 -5.86 -6.80 -1.83
N SER A 104 -4.64 -6.38 -1.58
CA SER A 104 -3.63 -7.21 -0.93
C SER A 104 -2.87 -6.36 0.07
N PHE A 105 -2.31 -7.01 1.07
CA PHE A 105 -1.58 -6.34 2.15
C PHE A 105 -0.21 -6.97 2.32
N VAL A 106 0.80 -6.13 2.54
CA VAL A 106 2.15 -6.57 2.87
C VAL A 106 2.61 -5.76 4.06
N LEU A 107 3.18 -6.42 5.06
CA LEU A 107 3.75 -5.75 6.22
C LEU A 107 5.27 -5.84 6.15
N LEU A 108 5.93 -4.69 6.21
CA LEU A 108 7.39 -4.60 6.25
C LEU A 108 7.82 -4.27 7.68
N ASP A 109 8.93 -4.88 8.12
CA ASP A 109 9.49 -4.56 9.43
C ASP A 109 10.33 -3.27 9.34
N ARG A 110 11.00 -2.92 10.45
CA ARG A 110 11.78 -1.69 10.54
C ARG A 110 12.97 -1.66 9.59
N GLU A 111 13.43 -2.83 9.16
CA GLU A 111 14.54 -2.96 8.20
C GLU A 111 14.05 -3.09 6.76
N GLY A 112 12.74 -2.96 6.54
CA GLY A 112 12.16 -3.01 5.21
C GLY A 112 11.96 -4.43 4.68
N ARG A 113 12.01 -5.44 5.54
CA ARG A 113 11.80 -6.83 5.13
C ARG A 113 10.33 -7.20 5.27
N GLU A 114 9.83 -7.98 4.30
CA GLU A 114 8.46 -8.47 4.37
C GLU A 114 8.33 -9.53 5.47
N VAL A 115 7.42 -9.31 6.41
CA VAL A 115 7.20 -10.22 7.53
C VAL A 115 5.80 -10.81 7.54
N TRP A 116 4.89 -10.31 6.71
CA TRP A 116 3.52 -10.80 6.63
C TRP A 116 2.89 -10.38 5.31
N ARG A 117 1.98 -11.21 4.79
CA ARG A 117 1.29 -10.95 3.53
C ARG A 117 -0.10 -11.55 3.59
N ARG A 118 -1.07 -10.86 3.02
CA ARG A 118 -2.42 -11.36 2.87
C ARG A 118 -3.02 -10.93 1.54
N TYR A 119 -3.65 -11.85 0.86
CA TYR A 119 -4.43 -11.58 -0.34
C TYR A 119 -5.90 -11.46 0.05
N GLY A 120 -6.60 -10.50 -0.55
CA GLY A 120 -8.00 -10.25 -0.29
C GLY A 120 -8.23 -9.32 0.89
N LEU A 121 -9.50 -8.96 1.09
CA LEU A 121 -9.91 -8.04 2.13
C LEU A 121 -9.61 -8.62 3.51
N ALA A 122 -9.00 -7.81 4.37
CA ALA A 122 -8.74 -8.16 5.75
C ALA A 122 -9.56 -7.27 6.67
N THR A 123 -10.04 -7.84 7.77
CA THR A 123 -10.73 -7.07 8.79
C THR A 123 -9.72 -6.25 9.60
N THR A 124 -10.24 -5.26 10.33
CA THR A 124 -9.42 -4.47 11.24
C THR A 124 -8.70 -5.36 12.25
N GLU A 125 -9.40 -6.38 12.77
CA GLU A 125 -8.85 -7.30 13.76
C GLU A 125 -7.69 -8.12 13.21
N VAL A 126 -7.79 -8.60 11.99
CA VAL A 126 -6.72 -9.37 11.34
C VAL A 126 -5.48 -8.49 11.15
N LEU A 127 -5.67 -7.27 10.67
CA LEU A 127 -4.54 -6.34 10.48
C LEU A 127 -3.93 -5.91 11.82
N ASP A 128 -4.76 -5.64 12.81
CA ASP A 128 -4.29 -5.21 14.13
C ASP A 128 -3.43 -6.30 14.77
N GLU A 129 -3.85 -7.56 14.64
CA GLU A 129 -3.07 -8.68 15.14
C GLU A 129 -1.74 -8.83 14.40
N ALA A 130 -1.73 -8.64 13.09
CA ALA A 130 -0.52 -8.76 12.27
C ALA A 130 0.56 -7.73 12.66
N VAL A 131 0.16 -6.53 13.08
CA VAL A 131 1.11 -5.46 13.42
C VAL A 131 1.59 -5.48 14.87
N ARG A 132 1.10 -6.40 15.67
CA ARG A 132 1.54 -6.53 17.05
C ARG A 132 2.87 -7.25 17.20
#